data_754cbb3b2225155b7aabb2a7e6464f48
#
_entry.id   754cbb3b2225155b7aabb2a7e6464f48
#
_cell.length_a   1.000
_cell.length_b   1.000
_cell.length_c   1.000
_cell.angle_alpha   90.00
_cell.angle_beta   90.00
_cell.angle_gamma   90.00
#
_symmetry.space_group_name_H-M   'P 1'
#
loop_
_entity.id
_entity.type
_entity.pdbx_description
1 polymer ?
#
loop_
_entity_poly.entity_id
_entity_poly.type
_entity_poly.pdbx_seq_one_letter_code
_entity_poly.pdbx_strand_id
1 'polypeptide(L)'
;LSGQAYKSGMSVMGREVTSAVTLIFLALIFLPRYLKRGIATIPDFLEERYDKTTRIIIDFCFLIATGVCFLPIVLYSGALALNSLFHVGESLQISHGAAIWLLVILLGLAGILYAVIGGLRAMAVADSINGIGLVIGGLMVPVFGLIAMGKGSFMQGIEQLTTVHAEKLNSIGGPTDPLPIGAAFTGLILVNTFYWCTNQGIVQRTLASKSLAEGQKGALLTAVLKMLDPLVLVLPGLIAFHLYQDLPKADMAYPTLVNN
;
A
#
# COMPACT_ATOMS: atom_id res chain seq x y z
N LEU A 1 2.07 -7.41 -1.82
CA LEU A 1 1.01 -8.21 -1.17
C LEU A 1 0.55 -9.37 -2.06
N SER A 2 0.17 -9.13 -3.33
CA SER A 2 -0.27 -10.21 -4.24
C SER A 2 0.79 -11.30 -4.42
N GLY A 3 2.06 -10.93 -4.60
CA GLY A 3 3.15 -11.91 -4.68
C GLY A 3 3.36 -12.68 -3.37
N GLN A 4 3.14 -12.05 -2.21
CA GLN A 4 3.18 -12.74 -0.93
C GLN A 4 1.98 -13.69 -0.77
N ALA A 5 0.78 -13.27 -1.19
CA ALA A 5 -0.41 -14.11 -1.17
C ALA A 5 -0.28 -15.32 -2.11
N TYR A 6 0.33 -15.13 -3.28
CA TYR A 6 0.67 -16.21 -4.20
C TYR A 6 1.51 -17.31 -3.53
N LYS A 7 2.50 -16.93 -2.72
CA LYS A 7 3.35 -17.89 -1.98
C LYS A 7 2.65 -18.46 -0.75
N SER A 8 2.14 -17.59 0.12
CA SER A 8 1.78 -17.93 1.51
C SER A 8 0.27 -17.96 1.77
N GLY A 9 -0.55 -17.67 0.76
CA GLY A 9 -2.00 -17.68 0.94
C GLY A 9 -2.55 -16.44 1.63
N MET A 10 -3.72 -16.59 2.22
CA MET A 10 -4.52 -15.48 2.77
C MET A 10 -4.03 -14.95 4.12
N SER A 11 -3.11 -15.65 4.80
CA SER A 11 -2.54 -15.19 6.08
C SER A 11 -1.92 -13.79 6.01
N VAL A 12 -1.46 -13.38 4.82
CA VAL A 12 -0.88 -12.04 4.55
C VAL A 12 -1.86 -10.89 4.81
N MET A 13 -3.18 -11.14 4.78
CA MET A 13 -4.20 -10.12 5.05
C MET A 13 -4.12 -9.54 6.46
N GLY A 14 -3.53 -10.26 7.40
CA GLY A 14 -3.33 -9.79 8.77
C GLY A 14 -2.62 -8.43 8.85
N ARG A 15 -1.76 -8.10 7.87
CA ARG A 15 -1.11 -6.79 7.75
C ARG A 15 -2.12 -5.67 7.52
N GLU A 16 -3.08 -5.87 6.61
CA GLU A 16 -4.07 -4.85 6.26
C GLU A 16 -5.12 -4.67 7.37
N VAL A 17 -5.53 -5.77 7.99
CA VAL A 17 -6.45 -5.74 9.13
C VAL A 17 -5.85 -4.99 10.32
N THR A 18 -4.59 -5.26 10.67
CA THR A 18 -3.91 -4.54 11.76
C THR A 18 -3.68 -3.06 11.40
N SER A 19 -3.46 -2.73 10.12
CA SER A 19 -3.40 -1.34 9.64
C SER A 19 -4.73 -0.61 9.85
N ALA A 20 -5.87 -1.26 9.57
CA ALA A 20 -7.19 -0.67 9.80
C ALA A 20 -7.41 -0.35 11.30
N VAL A 21 -7.01 -1.26 12.19
CA VAL A 21 -7.08 -1.04 13.65
C VAL A 21 -6.23 0.18 14.07
N THR A 22 -5.04 0.31 13.54
CA THR A 22 -4.17 1.44 13.89
C THR A 22 -4.65 2.78 13.33
N LEU A 23 -5.37 2.79 12.21
CA LEU A 23 -6.06 3.97 11.70
C LEU A 23 -7.21 4.42 12.60
N ILE A 24 -7.89 3.49 13.28
CA ILE A 24 -8.86 3.83 14.34
C ILE A 24 -8.13 4.48 15.52
N PHE A 25 -6.95 4.00 15.90
CA PHE A 25 -6.13 4.66 16.91
C PHE A 25 -5.69 6.06 16.48
N LEU A 26 -5.32 6.25 15.20
CA LEU A 26 -5.05 7.56 14.65
C LEU A 26 -6.25 8.50 14.85
N ALA A 27 -7.44 8.07 14.41
CA ALA A 27 -8.65 8.88 14.46
C ALA A 27 -9.06 9.26 15.89
N LEU A 28 -9.05 8.31 16.82
CA LEU A 28 -9.64 8.48 18.15
C LEU A 28 -8.63 8.92 19.22
N ILE A 29 -7.37 8.58 19.05
CA ILE A 29 -6.36 8.78 20.08
C ILE A 29 -5.33 9.85 19.67
N PHE A 30 -4.70 9.69 18.52
CA PHE A 30 -3.57 10.51 18.11
C PHE A 30 -4.01 11.86 17.56
N LEU A 31 -4.93 11.89 16.60
CA LEU A 31 -5.37 13.10 15.93
C LEU A 31 -5.95 14.15 16.88
N PRO A 32 -6.85 13.82 17.85
CA PRO A 32 -7.32 14.78 18.83
C PRO A 32 -6.18 15.41 19.66
N ARG A 33 -5.16 14.63 20.00
CA ARG A 33 -4.01 15.10 20.76
C ARG A 33 -3.12 16.02 19.95
N TYR A 34 -2.88 15.69 18.67
CA TYR A 34 -2.07 16.52 17.77
C TYR A 34 -2.73 17.87 17.53
N LEU A 35 -4.01 17.88 17.15
CA LEU A 35 -4.73 19.13 16.87
C LEU A 35 -4.92 19.99 18.11
N LYS A 36 -5.19 19.41 19.28
CA LYS A 36 -5.32 20.16 20.54
C LYS A 36 -4.04 20.89 20.92
N ARG A 37 -2.87 20.35 20.55
CA ARG A 37 -1.55 20.95 20.83
C ARG A 37 -1.04 21.84 19.70
N GLY A 38 -1.77 21.96 18.60
CA GLY A 38 -1.34 22.75 17.44
C GLY A 38 -0.11 22.19 16.73
N ILE A 39 0.13 20.87 16.84
CA ILE A 39 1.27 20.20 16.25
C ILE A 39 1.09 20.14 14.73
N ALA A 40 2.02 20.72 13.99
CA ALA A 40 2.05 20.72 12.54
C ALA A 40 2.79 19.48 11.97
N THR A 41 3.82 19.04 12.68
CA THR A 41 4.64 17.89 12.26
C THR A 41 4.93 16.95 13.42
N ILE A 42 5.21 15.69 13.13
CA ILE A 42 5.57 14.73 14.18
C ILE A 42 6.89 15.07 14.87
N PRO A 43 7.93 15.56 14.16
CA PRO A 43 9.12 16.06 14.82
C PRO A 43 8.85 17.22 15.79
N ASP A 44 7.89 18.13 15.49
CA ASP A 44 7.48 19.20 16.45
C ASP A 44 6.90 18.61 17.74
N PHE A 45 6.13 17.52 17.61
CA PHE A 45 5.61 16.79 18.78
C PHE A 45 6.75 16.22 19.66
N LEU A 46 7.80 15.73 19.03
CA LEU A 46 8.96 15.19 19.75
C LEU A 46 9.79 16.30 20.41
N GLU A 47 9.92 17.46 19.76
CA GLU A 47 10.56 18.64 20.36
C GLU A 47 9.82 19.10 21.63
N GLU A 48 8.48 19.19 21.56
CA GLU A 48 7.66 19.55 22.73
C GLU A 48 7.77 18.55 23.88
N ARG A 49 7.90 17.26 23.54
CA ARG A 49 7.94 16.18 24.54
C ARG A 49 9.32 15.98 25.16
N TYR A 50 10.37 16.18 24.39
CA TYR A 50 11.77 15.91 24.75
C TYR A 50 12.61 17.18 24.63
N ASP A 51 13.27 17.37 23.49
CA ASP A 51 14.14 18.51 23.22
C ASP A 51 14.37 18.73 21.72
N LYS A 52 15.02 19.88 21.40
CA LYS A 52 15.37 20.25 20.02
C LYS A 52 16.37 19.27 19.38
N THR A 53 17.23 18.65 20.16
CA THR A 53 18.22 17.69 19.67
C THR A 53 17.54 16.42 19.16
N THR A 54 16.56 15.94 19.93
CA THR A 54 15.71 14.81 19.55
C THR A 54 14.98 15.08 18.24
N ARG A 55 14.39 16.26 18.08
CA ARG A 55 13.76 16.68 16.82
C ARG A 55 14.72 16.57 15.64
N ILE A 56 15.92 17.19 15.72
CA ILE A 56 16.89 17.22 14.64
C ILE A 56 17.35 15.80 14.26
N ILE A 57 17.61 14.95 15.24
CA ILE A 57 18.01 13.55 14.99
C ILE A 57 16.90 12.80 14.25
N ILE A 58 15.68 12.93 14.69
CA ILE A 58 14.53 12.24 14.07
C ILE A 58 14.23 12.79 12.68
N ASP A 59 14.30 14.11 12.47
CA ASP A 59 14.17 14.71 11.14
C ASP A 59 15.21 14.15 10.17
N PHE A 60 16.45 14.06 10.61
CA PHE A 60 17.54 13.50 9.80
C PHE A 60 17.32 12.00 9.48
N CYS A 61 16.89 11.22 10.47
CA CYS A 61 16.53 9.82 10.26
C CYS A 61 15.38 9.66 9.26
N PHE A 62 14.33 10.46 9.36
CA PHE A 62 13.21 10.44 8.41
C PHE A 62 13.63 10.87 7.01
N LEU A 63 14.50 11.88 6.90
CA LEU A 63 15.01 12.35 5.62
C LEU A 63 15.79 11.22 4.91
N ILE A 64 16.70 10.54 5.62
CA ILE A 64 17.46 9.41 5.07
C ILE A 64 16.51 8.26 4.72
N ALA A 65 15.65 7.85 5.64
CA ALA A 65 14.72 6.73 5.43
C ALA A 65 13.81 6.99 4.21
N THR A 66 13.29 8.20 4.08
CA THR A 66 12.40 8.54 2.97
C THR A 66 13.18 8.77 1.66
N GLY A 67 14.24 9.57 1.70
CA GLY A 67 14.97 9.98 0.49
C GLY A 67 15.87 8.89 -0.09
N VAL A 68 16.53 8.11 0.77
CA VAL A 68 17.51 7.10 0.33
C VAL A 68 16.90 5.71 0.21
N CYS A 69 15.94 5.36 1.09
CA CYS A 69 15.38 4.01 1.08
C CYS A 69 14.02 3.97 0.37
N PHE A 70 13.04 4.76 0.84
CA PHE A 70 11.66 4.62 0.37
C PHE A 70 11.44 5.16 -1.04
N LEU A 71 11.91 6.37 -1.34
CA LEU A 71 11.69 7.02 -2.63
C LEU A 71 12.28 6.26 -3.83
N PRO A 72 13.54 5.78 -3.78
CA PRO A 72 14.10 4.97 -4.87
C PRO A 72 13.33 3.68 -5.11
N ILE A 73 12.87 2.99 -4.06
CA ILE A 73 12.09 1.75 -4.19
C ILE A 73 10.77 2.02 -4.90
N VAL A 74 10.07 3.10 -4.52
CA VAL A 74 8.78 3.47 -5.13
C VAL A 74 8.96 3.85 -6.60
N LEU A 75 9.94 4.71 -6.91
CA LEU A 75 10.22 5.13 -8.29
C LEU A 75 10.64 3.95 -9.18
N TYR A 76 11.52 3.09 -8.68
CA TYR A 76 11.96 1.88 -9.39
C TYR A 76 10.79 0.93 -9.66
N SER A 77 9.95 0.67 -8.64
CA SER A 77 8.79 -0.21 -8.78
C SER A 77 7.78 0.35 -9.79
N GLY A 78 7.53 1.67 -9.76
CA GLY A 78 6.68 2.35 -10.73
C GLY A 78 7.25 2.29 -12.16
N ALA A 79 8.55 2.53 -12.31
CA ALA A 79 9.23 2.42 -13.61
C ALA A 79 9.20 0.99 -14.16
N LEU A 80 9.39 -0.01 -13.30
CA LEU A 80 9.31 -1.42 -13.70
C LEU A 80 7.90 -1.78 -14.19
N ALA A 81 6.87 -1.35 -13.46
CA ALA A 81 5.48 -1.58 -13.83
C ALA A 81 5.13 -0.90 -15.17
N LEU A 82 5.52 0.37 -15.36
CA LEU A 82 5.29 1.08 -16.62
C LEU A 82 6.02 0.42 -17.78
N ASN A 83 7.28 0.02 -17.59
CA ASN A 83 8.02 -0.65 -18.64
C ASN A 83 7.43 -2.01 -19.01
N SER A 84 6.87 -2.75 -18.06
CA SER A 84 6.20 -4.03 -18.31
C SER A 84 4.87 -3.88 -19.05
N LEU A 85 4.14 -2.78 -18.81
CA LEU A 85 2.85 -2.52 -19.47
C LEU A 85 3.00 -1.89 -20.85
N PHE A 86 3.92 -0.93 -21.01
CA PHE A 86 4.06 -0.14 -22.24
C PHE A 86 5.24 -0.56 -23.12
N HIS A 87 6.05 -1.56 -22.69
CA HIS A 87 7.21 -2.06 -23.42
C HIS A 87 8.14 -0.94 -23.90
N VAL A 88 8.41 0.05 -23.02
CA VAL A 88 9.11 1.29 -23.36
C VAL A 88 10.52 1.01 -23.91
N GLY A 89 11.21 -0.01 -23.35
CA GLY A 89 12.53 -0.40 -23.85
C GLY A 89 12.51 -0.86 -25.30
N GLU A 90 11.53 -1.66 -25.69
CA GLU A 90 11.35 -2.17 -27.03
C GLU A 90 10.89 -1.05 -28.00
N SER A 91 9.92 -0.24 -27.55
CA SER A 91 9.38 0.87 -28.34
C SER A 91 10.42 1.92 -28.68
N LEU A 92 11.37 2.20 -27.78
CA LEU A 92 12.43 3.18 -27.97
C LEU A 92 13.75 2.56 -28.46
N GLN A 93 13.79 1.22 -28.65
CA GLN A 93 14.98 0.46 -29.06
C GLN A 93 16.18 0.69 -28.12
N ILE A 94 15.93 0.84 -26.81
CA ILE A 94 16.95 1.03 -25.79
C ILE A 94 17.04 -0.17 -24.86
N SER A 95 18.15 -0.32 -24.15
CA SER A 95 18.32 -1.42 -23.20
C SER A 95 17.29 -1.33 -22.06
N HIS A 96 16.92 -2.47 -21.48
CA HIS A 96 15.98 -2.54 -20.35
C HIS A 96 16.41 -1.61 -19.20
N GLY A 97 17.70 -1.58 -18.86
CA GLY A 97 18.23 -0.69 -17.81
C GLY A 97 18.07 0.79 -18.15
N ALA A 98 18.33 1.19 -19.41
CA ALA A 98 18.15 2.57 -19.86
C ALA A 98 16.68 2.99 -19.82
N ALA A 99 15.74 2.10 -20.21
CA ALA A 99 14.30 2.36 -20.10
C ALA A 99 13.86 2.58 -18.66
N ILE A 100 14.33 1.75 -17.72
CA ILE A 100 14.03 1.91 -16.29
C ILE A 100 14.56 3.26 -15.76
N TRP A 101 15.82 3.62 -16.06
CA TRP A 101 16.38 4.90 -15.64
C TRP A 101 15.63 6.10 -16.23
N LEU A 102 15.27 6.04 -17.52
CA LEU A 102 14.45 7.07 -18.17
C LEU A 102 13.11 7.25 -17.43
N LEU A 103 12.42 6.15 -17.15
CA LEU A 103 11.12 6.19 -16.45
C LEU A 103 11.26 6.68 -15.00
N VAL A 104 12.29 6.29 -14.27
CA VAL A 104 12.58 6.79 -12.91
C VAL A 104 12.76 8.31 -12.94
N ILE A 105 13.53 8.83 -13.89
CA ILE A 105 13.77 10.28 -14.02
C ILE A 105 12.47 11.01 -14.38
N LEU A 106 11.71 10.50 -15.35
CA LEU A 106 10.43 11.11 -15.75
C LEU A 106 9.40 11.12 -14.63
N LEU A 107 9.25 10.00 -13.92
CA LEU A 107 8.35 9.91 -12.77
C LEU A 107 8.80 10.83 -11.63
N GLY A 108 10.09 10.88 -11.36
CA GLY A 108 10.66 11.77 -10.34
C GLY A 108 10.42 13.25 -10.67
N LEU A 109 10.70 13.67 -11.90
CA LEU A 109 10.47 15.05 -12.36
C LEU A 109 8.98 15.40 -12.34
N ALA A 110 8.10 14.52 -12.82
CA ALA A 110 6.66 14.73 -12.77
C ALA A 110 6.17 14.87 -11.32
N GLY A 111 6.68 14.02 -10.40
CA GLY A 111 6.37 14.09 -8.99
C GLY A 111 6.83 15.41 -8.34
N ILE A 112 8.04 15.86 -8.63
CA ILE A 112 8.57 17.14 -8.13
C ILE A 112 7.74 18.33 -8.66
N LEU A 113 7.49 18.38 -9.97
CA LEU A 113 6.71 19.47 -10.58
C LEU A 113 5.31 19.56 -9.97
N TYR A 114 4.63 18.44 -9.86
CA TYR A 114 3.31 18.35 -9.30
C TYR A 114 3.28 18.72 -7.80
N ALA A 115 4.27 18.30 -7.02
CA ALA A 115 4.37 18.62 -5.60
C ALA A 115 4.71 20.11 -5.35
N VAL A 116 5.64 20.67 -6.13
CA VAL A 116 6.09 22.06 -5.98
C VAL A 116 5.01 23.05 -6.45
N ILE A 117 4.41 22.81 -7.61
CA ILE A 117 3.40 23.70 -8.19
C ILE A 117 2.06 23.58 -7.45
N GLY A 118 1.65 22.33 -7.16
CA GLY A 118 0.32 22.04 -6.64
C GLY A 118 0.20 22.05 -5.11
N GLY A 119 1.29 21.84 -4.41
CA GLY A 119 1.33 21.75 -2.96
C GLY A 119 0.45 20.64 -2.39
N LEU A 120 0.20 20.66 -1.09
CA LEU A 120 -0.56 19.62 -0.37
C LEU A 120 -2.01 19.47 -0.86
N ARG A 121 -2.64 20.59 -1.29
CA ARG A 121 -4.03 20.56 -1.77
C ARG A 121 -4.16 19.81 -3.10
N ALA A 122 -3.28 20.08 -4.04
CA ALA A 122 -3.30 19.38 -5.34
C ALA A 122 -2.97 17.90 -5.16
N MET A 123 -2.02 17.57 -4.27
CA MET A 123 -1.73 16.18 -3.91
C MET A 123 -2.97 15.47 -3.35
N ALA A 124 -3.70 16.09 -2.43
CA ALA A 124 -4.90 15.49 -1.86
C ALA A 124 -6.02 15.24 -2.88
N VAL A 125 -6.21 16.18 -3.83
CA VAL A 125 -7.17 16.01 -4.93
C VAL A 125 -6.76 14.88 -5.87
N ALA A 126 -5.50 14.86 -6.30
CA ALA A 126 -4.98 13.80 -7.14
C ALA A 126 -5.04 12.42 -6.48
N ASP A 127 -4.68 12.34 -5.20
CA ASP A 127 -4.80 11.10 -4.41
C ASP A 127 -6.25 10.61 -4.34
N SER A 128 -7.22 11.53 -4.23
CA SER A 128 -8.65 11.17 -4.22
C SER A 128 -9.11 10.59 -5.55
N ILE A 129 -8.72 11.20 -6.67
CA ILE A 129 -9.05 10.70 -8.01
C ILE A 129 -8.40 9.34 -8.25
N ASN A 130 -7.09 9.22 -7.93
CA ASN A 130 -6.35 7.98 -8.04
C ASN A 130 -6.94 6.89 -7.14
N GLY A 131 -7.37 7.25 -5.91
CA GLY A 131 -8.00 6.33 -4.97
C GLY A 131 -9.28 5.71 -5.52
N ILE A 132 -10.15 6.53 -6.14
CA ILE A 132 -11.37 6.02 -6.78
C ILE A 132 -11.02 5.05 -7.92
N GLY A 133 -10.06 5.44 -8.78
CA GLY A 133 -9.58 4.58 -9.86
C GLY A 133 -9.00 3.26 -9.36
N LEU A 134 -8.21 3.31 -8.28
CA LEU A 134 -7.63 2.12 -7.65
C LEU A 134 -8.68 1.18 -7.05
N VAL A 135 -9.72 1.72 -6.41
CA VAL A 135 -10.81 0.88 -5.86
C VAL A 135 -11.58 0.20 -6.99
N ILE A 136 -11.96 0.95 -8.03
CA ILE A 136 -12.71 0.39 -9.17
C ILE A 136 -11.84 -0.62 -9.90
N GLY A 137 -10.68 -0.22 -10.40
CA GLY A 137 -9.77 -1.09 -11.15
C GLY A 137 -9.28 -2.28 -10.33
N GLY A 138 -8.97 -2.03 -9.05
CA GLY A 138 -8.52 -3.07 -8.12
C GLY A 138 -9.58 -4.14 -7.84
N LEU A 139 -10.87 -3.78 -7.80
CA LEU A 139 -11.96 -4.74 -7.64
C LEU A 139 -12.29 -5.46 -8.96
N MET A 140 -12.04 -4.85 -10.11
CA MET A 140 -12.22 -5.51 -11.41
C MET A 140 -11.29 -6.71 -11.59
N VAL A 141 -10.05 -6.60 -11.13
CA VAL A 141 -9.04 -7.68 -11.29
C VAL A 141 -9.47 -9.00 -10.64
N PRO A 142 -9.86 -9.07 -9.36
CA PRO A 142 -10.34 -10.32 -8.78
C PRO A 142 -11.65 -10.81 -9.39
N VAL A 143 -12.55 -9.91 -9.82
CA VAL A 143 -13.80 -10.31 -10.47
C VAL A 143 -13.53 -11.00 -11.80
N PHE A 144 -12.74 -10.38 -12.68
CA PHE A 144 -12.38 -10.99 -13.96
C PHE A 144 -11.49 -12.23 -13.78
N GLY A 145 -10.58 -12.21 -12.81
CA GLY A 145 -9.75 -13.36 -12.48
C GLY A 145 -10.58 -14.56 -12.01
N LEU A 146 -11.62 -14.36 -11.20
CA LEU A 146 -12.57 -15.42 -10.81
C LEU A 146 -13.38 -15.94 -12.00
N ILE A 147 -13.83 -15.06 -12.89
CA ILE A 147 -14.53 -15.46 -14.11
C ILE A 147 -13.63 -16.29 -15.02
N ALA A 148 -12.37 -15.89 -15.19
CA ALA A 148 -11.38 -16.63 -15.97
C ALA A 148 -11.11 -18.01 -15.36
N MET A 149 -10.92 -18.09 -14.04
CA MET A 149 -10.73 -19.35 -13.31
C MET A 149 -11.96 -20.28 -13.43
N GLY A 150 -13.17 -19.71 -13.36
CA GLY A 150 -14.44 -20.44 -13.51
C GLY A 150 -14.87 -20.67 -14.97
N LYS A 151 -13.97 -20.53 -15.95
CA LYS A 151 -14.26 -20.73 -17.39
C LYS A 151 -15.48 -19.97 -17.87
N GLY A 152 -15.62 -18.72 -17.44
CA GLY A 152 -16.73 -17.83 -17.80
C GLY A 152 -17.82 -17.68 -16.72
N SER A 153 -17.77 -18.42 -15.63
CA SER A 153 -18.71 -18.33 -14.52
C SER A 153 -18.05 -17.84 -13.24
N PHE A 154 -18.51 -16.71 -12.71
CA PHE A 154 -18.02 -16.15 -11.44
C PHE A 154 -18.23 -17.12 -10.27
N MET A 155 -19.39 -17.79 -10.21
CA MET A 155 -19.71 -18.74 -9.12
C MET A 155 -18.82 -19.98 -9.15
N GLN A 156 -18.53 -20.51 -10.34
CA GLN A 156 -17.59 -21.63 -10.49
C GLN A 156 -16.16 -21.22 -10.11
N GLY A 157 -15.78 -19.96 -10.37
CA GLY A 157 -14.51 -19.42 -9.92
C GLY A 157 -14.40 -19.38 -8.40
N ILE A 158 -15.47 -18.95 -7.72
CA ILE A 158 -15.51 -18.98 -6.24
C ILE A 158 -15.45 -20.43 -5.73
N GLU A 159 -16.20 -21.33 -6.33
CA GLU A 159 -16.18 -22.75 -5.95
C GLU A 159 -14.79 -23.36 -6.10
N GLN A 160 -14.12 -23.13 -7.22
CA GLN A 160 -12.74 -23.57 -7.41
C GLN A 160 -11.78 -22.97 -6.39
N LEU A 161 -11.88 -21.66 -6.13
CA LEU A 161 -11.05 -21.00 -5.13
C LEU A 161 -11.22 -21.59 -3.73
N THR A 162 -12.44 -21.98 -3.37
CA THR A 162 -12.77 -22.49 -2.04
C THR A 162 -12.53 -23.98 -1.85
N THR A 163 -12.50 -24.75 -2.94
CA THR A 163 -12.34 -26.22 -2.90
C THR A 163 -10.93 -26.67 -3.22
N VAL A 164 -10.30 -26.04 -4.23
CA VAL A 164 -8.95 -26.36 -4.66
C VAL A 164 -7.96 -25.53 -3.84
N HIS A 165 -7.04 -26.18 -3.14
CA HIS A 165 -6.07 -25.54 -2.26
C HIS A 165 -6.72 -24.69 -1.16
N ALA A 166 -7.77 -25.22 -0.52
CA ALA A 166 -8.49 -24.55 0.59
C ALA A 166 -7.57 -24.14 1.77
N GLU A 167 -6.43 -24.83 1.92
CA GLU A 167 -5.40 -24.47 2.91
C GLU A 167 -4.83 -23.06 2.71
N LYS A 168 -4.79 -22.56 1.46
CA LYS A 168 -4.36 -21.19 1.13
C LYS A 168 -5.33 -20.12 1.57
N LEU A 169 -6.58 -20.47 1.85
CA LEU A 169 -7.60 -19.54 2.37
C LEU A 169 -7.50 -19.32 3.88
N ASN A 170 -6.62 -20.05 4.55
CA ASN A 170 -6.42 -19.82 5.97
C ASN A 170 -5.83 -18.42 6.20
N SER A 171 -6.62 -17.54 6.84
CA SER A 171 -6.21 -16.19 7.18
C SER A 171 -5.41 -16.11 8.49
N ILE A 172 -5.37 -17.22 9.25
CA ILE A 172 -4.64 -17.31 10.51
C ILE A 172 -3.28 -17.93 10.22
N GLY A 173 -2.23 -17.11 10.25
CA GLY A 173 -0.87 -17.59 10.02
C GLY A 173 -0.41 -18.54 11.13
N GLY A 174 0.08 -19.72 10.75
CA GLY A 174 0.73 -20.67 11.62
C GLY A 174 2.12 -20.19 12.08
N PRO A 175 2.77 -20.92 13.01
CA PRO A 175 4.09 -20.52 13.53
C PRO A 175 5.20 -20.42 12.46
N THR A 176 5.07 -21.13 11.36
CA THR A 176 6.03 -21.19 10.24
C THR A 176 5.68 -20.25 9.10
N ASP A 177 4.49 -19.64 9.12
CA ASP A 177 4.07 -18.70 8.09
C ASP A 177 4.85 -17.38 8.19
N PRO A 178 5.01 -16.65 7.08
CA PRO A 178 5.68 -15.35 7.08
C PRO A 178 5.02 -14.33 8.01
N LEU A 179 3.75 -14.53 8.35
CA LEU A 179 2.97 -13.69 9.25
C LEU A 179 2.24 -14.54 10.29
N PRO A 180 2.93 -15.03 11.34
CA PRO A 180 2.28 -15.75 12.42
C PRO A 180 1.24 -14.89 13.13
N ILE A 181 0.14 -15.48 13.57
CA ILE A 181 -0.95 -14.74 14.25
C ILE A 181 -0.43 -13.97 15.48
N GLY A 182 0.54 -14.51 16.22
CA GLY A 182 1.16 -13.82 17.34
C GLY A 182 1.85 -12.51 16.97
N ALA A 183 2.42 -12.42 15.76
CA ALA A 183 3.04 -11.20 15.25
C ALA A 183 2.01 -10.10 14.98
N ALA A 184 0.75 -10.46 14.66
CA ALA A 184 -0.33 -9.50 14.43
C ALA A 184 -0.64 -8.68 15.69
N PHE A 185 -0.62 -9.31 16.86
CA PHE A 185 -0.93 -8.65 18.14
C PHE A 185 0.28 -8.00 18.83
N THR A 186 1.49 -8.20 18.32
CA THR A 186 2.72 -7.66 18.89
C THR A 186 3.43 -6.72 17.90
N GLY A 187 4.32 -7.25 17.08
CA GLY A 187 5.17 -6.48 16.18
C GLY A 187 4.38 -5.69 15.12
N LEU A 188 3.35 -6.30 14.50
CA LEU A 188 2.60 -5.62 13.45
C LEU A 188 1.79 -4.42 13.95
N ILE A 189 1.14 -4.52 15.11
CA ILE A 189 0.44 -3.37 15.69
C ILE A 189 1.42 -2.24 15.98
N LEU A 190 2.61 -2.53 16.52
CA LEU A 190 3.63 -1.51 16.78
C LEU A 190 4.12 -0.86 15.48
N VAL A 191 4.49 -1.66 14.48
CA VAL A 191 4.97 -1.15 13.18
C VAL A 191 3.88 -0.36 12.47
N ASN A 192 2.64 -0.87 12.45
CA ASN A 192 1.52 -0.16 11.84
C ASN A 192 1.15 1.10 12.61
N THR A 193 1.22 1.11 13.95
CA THR A 193 1.02 2.33 14.74
C THR A 193 2.08 3.37 14.42
N PHE A 194 3.34 2.98 14.33
CA PHE A 194 4.41 3.87 13.87
C PHE A 194 4.08 4.42 12.47
N TYR A 195 3.78 3.54 11.51
CA TYR A 195 3.57 3.93 10.12
C TYR A 195 2.33 4.84 9.95
N TRP A 196 1.19 4.46 10.52
CA TRP A 196 -0.07 5.19 10.31
C TRP A 196 -0.27 6.38 11.24
N CYS A 197 0.31 6.35 12.45
CA CYS A 197 0.06 7.41 13.45
C CYS A 197 1.20 8.40 13.60
N THR A 198 2.42 8.07 13.14
CA THR A 198 3.60 8.95 13.33
C THR A 198 4.38 9.24 12.05
N ASN A 199 4.07 8.59 10.92
CA ASN A 199 4.72 8.92 9.66
C ASN A 199 4.18 10.25 9.12
N GLN A 200 5.09 11.23 8.96
CA GLN A 200 4.74 12.59 8.52
C GLN A 200 4.00 12.58 7.17
N GLY A 201 4.43 11.78 6.20
CA GLY A 201 3.81 11.73 4.87
C GLY A 201 2.33 11.31 4.89
N ILE A 202 1.89 10.60 5.93
CA ILE A 202 0.50 10.15 6.11
C ILE A 202 -0.26 11.13 7.00
N VAL A 203 0.29 11.42 8.19
CA VAL A 203 -0.38 12.18 9.23
C VAL A 203 -0.63 13.63 8.81
N GLN A 204 0.27 14.24 8.03
CA GLN A 204 0.12 15.64 7.57
C GLN A 204 -1.18 15.88 6.77
N ARG A 205 -1.66 14.87 6.01
CA ARG A 205 -2.93 15.00 5.27
C ARG A 205 -4.13 15.09 6.22
N THR A 206 -4.07 14.33 7.31
CA THR A 206 -5.10 14.33 8.35
C THR A 206 -5.02 15.59 9.21
N LEU A 207 -3.80 16.07 9.51
CA LEU A 207 -3.58 17.32 10.23
C LEU A 207 -4.03 18.56 9.44
N ALA A 208 -3.93 18.52 8.11
CA ALA A 208 -4.39 19.60 7.22
C ALA A 208 -5.91 19.65 7.03
N SER A 209 -6.68 18.79 7.71
CA SER A 209 -8.15 18.79 7.65
C SER A 209 -8.74 20.07 8.25
N LYS A 210 -9.92 20.49 7.77
CA LYS A 210 -10.59 21.71 8.24
C LYS A 210 -11.05 21.66 9.70
N SER A 211 -11.28 20.47 10.21
CA SER A 211 -11.72 20.24 11.59
C SER A 211 -11.32 18.84 12.06
N LEU A 212 -11.31 18.64 13.38
CA LEU A 212 -11.07 17.33 13.98
C LEU A 212 -12.06 16.29 13.43
N ALA A 213 -13.34 16.64 13.31
CA ALA A 213 -14.36 15.74 12.83
C ALA A 213 -14.11 15.28 11.38
N GLU A 214 -13.67 16.17 10.49
CA GLU A 214 -13.33 15.84 9.12
C GLU A 214 -12.07 14.95 9.04
N GLY A 215 -11.06 15.25 9.84
CA GLY A 215 -9.86 14.43 9.94
C GLY A 215 -10.17 13.01 10.47
N GLN A 216 -11.02 12.89 11.49
CA GLN A 216 -11.48 11.62 12.02
C GLN A 216 -12.27 10.82 10.99
N LYS A 217 -13.22 11.43 10.28
CA LYS A 217 -13.97 10.77 9.20
C LYS A 217 -13.04 10.26 8.10
N GLY A 218 -12.05 11.07 7.69
CA GLY A 218 -11.05 10.66 6.70
C GLY A 218 -10.23 9.46 7.15
N ALA A 219 -9.74 9.45 8.37
CA ALA A 219 -8.98 8.34 8.93
C ALA A 219 -9.82 7.07 9.07
N LEU A 220 -11.09 7.19 9.53
CA LEU A 220 -12.02 6.06 9.63
C LEU A 220 -12.42 5.53 8.26
N LEU A 221 -12.65 6.40 7.26
CA LEU A 221 -12.88 5.95 5.89
C LEU A 221 -11.68 5.18 5.35
N THR A 222 -10.47 5.66 5.61
CA THR A 222 -9.25 4.94 5.23
C THR A 222 -9.16 3.57 5.92
N ALA A 223 -9.57 3.47 7.19
CA ALA A 223 -9.64 2.19 7.90
C ALA A 223 -10.61 1.21 7.22
N VAL A 224 -11.79 1.70 6.78
CA VAL A 224 -12.76 0.87 6.04
C VAL A 224 -12.17 0.43 4.69
N LEU A 225 -11.54 1.33 3.94
CA LEU A 225 -10.88 0.98 2.67
C LEU A 225 -9.77 -0.05 2.87
N LYS A 226 -9.02 0.05 3.97
CA LYS A 226 -8.01 -0.96 4.34
C LYS A 226 -8.58 -2.36 4.59
N MET A 227 -9.83 -2.46 5.02
CA MET A 227 -10.51 -3.76 5.12
C MET A 227 -10.90 -4.33 3.76
N LEU A 228 -10.97 -3.51 2.70
CA LEU A 228 -11.18 -3.96 1.32
C LEU A 228 -9.87 -4.32 0.59
N ASP A 229 -8.72 -3.85 1.07
CA ASP A 229 -7.42 -4.14 0.44
C ASP A 229 -7.13 -5.64 0.23
N PRO A 230 -7.50 -6.57 1.13
CA PRO A 230 -7.36 -8.00 0.87
C PRO A 230 -8.08 -8.47 -0.39
N LEU A 231 -9.25 -7.91 -0.71
CA LEU A 231 -9.98 -8.25 -1.94
C LEU A 231 -9.24 -7.75 -3.19
N VAL A 232 -8.61 -6.58 -3.09
CA VAL A 232 -7.91 -5.92 -4.20
C VAL A 232 -6.49 -6.44 -4.39
N LEU A 233 -5.80 -6.83 -3.33
CA LEU A 233 -4.38 -7.14 -3.37
C LEU A 233 -4.05 -8.60 -3.02
N VAL A 234 -4.77 -9.21 -2.08
CA VAL A 234 -4.49 -10.58 -1.62
C VAL A 234 -5.19 -11.60 -2.52
N LEU A 235 -6.47 -11.38 -2.77
CA LEU A 235 -7.28 -12.29 -3.61
C LEU A 235 -6.73 -12.47 -5.04
N PRO A 236 -6.27 -11.42 -5.76
CA PRO A 236 -5.60 -11.61 -7.05
C PRO A 236 -4.35 -12.50 -6.98
N GLY A 237 -3.60 -12.45 -5.87
CA GLY A 237 -2.46 -13.34 -5.66
C GLY A 237 -2.85 -14.80 -5.55
N LEU A 238 -3.95 -15.10 -4.87
CA LEU A 238 -4.52 -16.46 -4.79
C LEU A 238 -5.06 -16.94 -6.13
N ILE A 239 -5.80 -16.08 -6.85
CA ILE A 239 -6.30 -16.40 -8.20
C ILE A 239 -5.13 -16.69 -9.14
N ALA A 240 -4.09 -15.85 -9.11
CA ALA A 240 -2.90 -16.08 -9.93
C ALA A 240 -2.19 -17.38 -9.57
N PHE A 241 -2.19 -17.82 -8.31
CA PHE A 241 -1.66 -19.11 -7.89
C PHE A 241 -2.44 -20.29 -8.53
N HIS A 242 -3.77 -20.18 -8.63
CA HIS A 242 -4.59 -21.21 -9.26
C HIS A 242 -4.44 -21.26 -10.78
N LEU A 243 -4.29 -20.09 -11.42
CA LEU A 243 -4.18 -20.00 -12.89
C LEU A 243 -2.76 -20.24 -13.40
N TYR A 244 -1.75 -19.82 -12.65
CA TYR A 244 -0.34 -19.79 -13.07
C TYR A 244 0.56 -20.36 -11.98
N GLN A 245 0.73 -21.69 -11.92
CA GLN A 245 1.49 -22.37 -10.85
C GLN A 245 3.01 -22.14 -10.92
N ASP A 246 3.57 -21.85 -12.10
CA ASP A 246 5.02 -21.78 -12.32
C ASP A 246 5.51 -20.38 -12.71
N LEU A 247 5.13 -19.37 -11.93
CA LEU A 247 5.63 -18.02 -12.17
C LEU A 247 7.12 -17.91 -11.75
N PRO A 248 7.99 -17.35 -12.61
CA PRO A 248 9.42 -17.18 -12.31
C PRO A 248 9.70 -16.38 -11.05
N LYS A 249 8.83 -15.40 -10.77
CA LYS A 249 8.86 -14.56 -9.57
C LYS A 249 7.43 -14.33 -9.09
N ALA A 250 7.20 -14.49 -7.79
CA ALA A 250 5.89 -14.27 -7.19
C ALA A 250 5.36 -12.82 -7.39
N ASP A 251 6.25 -11.83 -7.49
CA ASP A 251 5.87 -10.44 -7.73
C ASP A 251 5.25 -10.20 -9.11
N MET A 252 5.40 -11.16 -10.03
CA MET A 252 4.74 -11.14 -11.33
C MET A 252 3.27 -11.61 -11.27
N ALA A 253 2.80 -12.13 -10.14
CA ALA A 253 1.43 -12.68 -10.01
C ALA A 253 0.36 -11.67 -10.42
N TYR A 254 0.41 -10.44 -9.90
CA TYR A 254 -0.56 -9.40 -10.23
C TYR A 254 -0.43 -8.90 -11.68
N PRO A 255 0.77 -8.52 -12.17
CA PRO A 255 0.92 -8.13 -13.57
C PRO A 255 0.49 -9.21 -14.57
N THR A 256 0.83 -10.48 -14.31
CA THR A 256 0.43 -11.60 -15.19
C THR A 256 -1.09 -11.78 -15.23
N LEU A 257 -1.75 -11.65 -14.07
CA LEU A 257 -3.21 -11.74 -14.00
C LEU A 257 -3.92 -10.59 -14.73
N VAL A 258 -3.32 -9.40 -14.76
CA VAL A 258 -3.89 -8.22 -15.45
C VAL A 258 -3.67 -8.28 -16.96
N ASN A 259 -2.55 -8.86 -17.40
CA ASN A 259 -2.17 -8.91 -18.82
C ASN A 259 -2.84 -10.06 -19.61
N ASN A 260 -3.38 -11.07 -18.94
CA ASN A 260 -4.03 -12.23 -19.55
C ASN A 260 -5.51 -12.30 -19.18
#